data_170a22be7cc074b34659423097e3cfe2
#
_entry.id   170a22be7cc074b34659423097e3cfe2
#
_cell.length_a   1.000
_cell.length_b   1.000
_cell.length_c   1.000
_cell.angle_alpha   90.00
_cell.angle_beta   90.00
_cell.angle_gamma   90.00
#
_symmetry.space_group_name_H-M   'P 1'
#
loop_
_entity.id
_entity.type
_entity.pdbx_description
1 polymer ?
#
loop_
_entity_poly.entity_id
_entity_poly.type
_entity_poly.pdbx_seq_one_letter_code
_entity_poly.pdbx_strand_id
1 'polypeptide(L)'
;MCTTSSSRRKRRTTGWSRSLVLPAALALVSCGGTARETFVTYFNGDHAVSLRHPASWRTDQAEQDGVWYRYFLAPPEDTQGRAPVSVTLMAGAMAVPVEEYAKSYLAGHTVASTRPEERQGIPGQSWVFASADGKSRYRLLLLALGGRVVGLYAQGDSAAVERQSPVLDEMWSSLTVERPDRYPVTTWKDQQASLGLPASWRETRRFSGGGTLLAQFVSPALAVDKGRQTVHASLSVTFEAVPEGGGLDAYYDAARGRLGQNFQVTNHSSFKNGYVDVMRTETPLAVSFVKRFYFARKGRGCSLSFEAREDVFPRASRWADYIASTLTFGDAGTASK
;
A
#
# COMPACT_ATOMS: atom_id res chain seq x y z
N MET A 1 28.98 -40.93 -59.17
CA MET A 1 30.42 -40.63 -59.30
C MET A 1 30.86 -40.18 -57.92
N CYS A 2 31.46 -41.12 -57.16
CA CYS A 2 32.87 -41.28 -56.85
C CYS A 2 33.48 -39.96 -56.38
N THR A 3 34.08 -39.87 -55.20
CA THR A 3 35.10 -40.75 -54.61
C THR A 3 35.34 -40.41 -53.14
N THR A 4 35.51 -41.41 -52.36
CA THR A 4 36.16 -41.64 -51.07
C THR A 4 37.52 -40.96 -50.89
N SER A 5 37.87 -40.56 -49.69
CA SER A 5 39.23 -40.63 -49.17
C SER A 5 39.28 -40.73 -47.65
N SER A 6 39.77 -41.86 -47.23
CA SER A 6 40.14 -42.31 -45.88
C SER A 6 41.58 -41.86 -45.57
N SER A 7 41.84 -41.45 -44.33
CA SER A 7 43.20 -41.63 -43.77
C SER A 7 43.16 -41.87 -42.27
N ARG A 8 43.56 -43.10 -41.95
CA ARG A 8 43.98 -43.58 -40.63
C ARG A 8 45.32 -42.97 -40.25
N ARG A 9 45.53 -42.62 -38.98
CA ARG A 9 46.82 -42.87 -38.27
C ARG A 9 46.67 -42.75 -36.76
N LYS A 10 46.82 -43.90 -36.17
CA LYS A 10 47.80 -44.38 -35.17
C LYS A 10 47.72 -43.91 -33.74
N ARG A 11 47.44 -44.90 -32.92
CA ARG A 11 47.62 -45.02 -31.48
C ARG A 11 49.03 -44.59 -31.01
N ARG A 12 49.07 -43.94 -29.85
CA ARG A 12 50.14 -44.08 -28.88
C ARG A 12 49.57 -44.12 -27.47
N THR A 13 49.78 -45.24 -26.83
CA THR A 13 49.61 -45.52 -25.40
C THR A 13 50.83 -44.98 -24.65
N THR A 14 50.63 -44.27 -23.58
CA THR A 14 51.56 -44.26 -22.43
C THR A 14 50.91 -43.63 -21.20
N GLY A 15 50.96 -44.32 -20.10
CA GLY A 15 51.34 -43.77 -18.81
C GLY A 15 50.21 -43.58 -17.80
N TRP A 16 49.98 -44.54 -16.97
CA TRP A 16 49.26 -44.49 -15.71
C TRP A 16 49.90 -43.49 -14.75
N SER A 17 49.12 -42.57 -14.23
CA SER A 17 49.35 -41.95 -12.93
C SER A 17 48.02 -41.86 -12.18
N ARG A 18 47.87 -42.74 -11.19
CA ARG A 18 46.76 -42.69 -10.22
C ARG A 18 47.04 -41.51 -9.26
N SER A 19 46.39 -40.39 -9.48
CA SER A 19 46.27 -39.37 -8.47
C SER A 19 44.97 -39.60 -7.73
N LEU A 20 45.07 -40.01 -6.47
CA LEU A 20 44.01 -40.02 -5.49
C LEU A 20 43.55 -38.56 -5.28
N VAL A 21 42.41 -38.19 -5.87
CA VAL A 21 41.73 -36.97 -5.52
C VAL A 21 40.76 -37.33 -4.39
N LEU A 22 41.11 -36.98 -3.17
CA LEU A 22 40.19 -36.94 -2.05
C LEU A 22 39.07 -35.92 -2.41
N PRO A 23 37.78 -36.31 -2.29
CA PRO A 23 36.74 -35.31 -2.35
C PRO A 23 36.80 -34.47 -1.04
N ALA A 24 37.27 -33.24 -1.17
CA ALA A 24 37.02 -32.23 -0.12
C ALA A 24 35.51 -32.01 -0.08
N ALA A 25 34.87 -32.64 0.90
CA ALA A 25 33.51 -32.28 1.28
C ALA A 25 33.51 -30.80 1.74
N LEU A 26 33.20 -29.89 0.80
CA LEU A 26 32.80 -28.54 1.16
C LEU A 26 31.51 -28.68 1.96
N ALA A 27 31.64 -28.66 3.29
CA ALA A 27 30.54 -28.35 4.19
C ALA A 27 30.10 -26.91 3.86
N LEU A 28 29.09 -26.79 3.00
CA LEU A 28 28.30 -25.58 2.91
C LEU A 28 27.67 -25.36 4.29
N VAL A 29 28.36 -24.62 5.13
CA VAL A 29 27.75 -23.98 6.31
C VAL A 29 26.69 -23.05 5.71
N SER A 30 25.47 -23.56 5.58
CA SER A 30 24.28 -22.75 5.38
C SER A 30 24.23 -21.83 6.58
N CYS A 31 24.80 -20.62 6.45
CA CYS A 31 24.44 -19.52 7.32
C CYS A 31 22.93 -19.35 7.17
N GLY A 32 22.19 -19.91 8.13
CA GLY A 32 20.75 -19.73 8.28
C GLY A 32 20.47 -18.26 8.60
N GLY A 33 20.69 -17.37 7.62
CA GLY A 33 20.11 -16.04 7.64
C GLY A 33 18.61 -16.26 7.56
N THR A 34 17.91 -16.00 8.65
CA THR A 34 16.44 -15.92 8.67
C THR A 34 16.04 -15.00 7.53
N ALA A 35 15.39 -15.56 6.51
CA ALA A 35 14.91 -14.77 5.37
C ALA A 35 14.10 -13.62 5.95
N ARG A 36 14.56 -12.38 5.70
CA ARG A 36 13.90 -11.19 6.24
C ARG A 36 12.48 -11.15 5.72
N GLU A 37 11.51 -11.15 6.62
CA GLU A 37 10.09 -11.12 6.29
C GLU A 37 9.81 -9.92 5.37
N THR A 38 9.16 -10.19 4.24
CA THR A 38 8.77 -9.15 3.30
C THR A 38 7.43 -8.57 3.72
N PHE A 39 7.40 -7.26 3.98
CA PHE A 39 6.17 -6.54 4.31
C PHE A 39 5.55 -5.90 3.09
N VAL A 40 4.22 -5.95 3.04
CA VAL A 40 3.39 -5.30 2.03
C VAL A 40 2.37 -4.40 2.72
N THR A 41 1.89 -3.38 2.01
CA THR A 41 0.89 -2.46 2.56
C THR A 41 -0.52 -2.91 2.16
N TYR A 42 -1.37 -3.10 3.14
CA TYR A 42 -2.81 -3.13 2.97
C TYR A 42 -3.35 -1.71 3.11
N PHE A 43 -4.19 -1.28 2.19
CA PHE A 43 -4.92 -0.01 2.26
C PHE A 43 -6.41 -0.24 2.04
N ASN A 44 -7.24 0.38 2.87
CA ASN A 44 -8.69 0.43 2.71
C ASN A 44 -9.13 1.89 2.68
N GLY A 45 -9.55 2.37 1.50
CA GLY A 45 -9.96 3.75 1.31
C GLY A 45 -11.28 4.10 1.96
N ASP A 46 -12.23 3.16 2.06
CA ASP A 46 -13.54 3.42 2.64
C ASP A 46 -13.44 3.70 4.15
N HIS A 47 -12.47 3.06 4.80
CA HIS A 47 -12.17 3.28 6.21
C HIS A 47 -10.97 4.20 6.45
N ALA A 48 -10.32 4.68 5.38
CA ALA A 48 -9.17 5.59 5.43
C ALA A 48 -8.03 5.06 6.30
N VAL A 49 -7.69 3.76 6.17
CA VAL A 49 -6.66 3.10 6.98
C VAL A 49 -5.67 2.34 6.11
N SER A 50 -4.40 2.34 6.54
CA SER A 50 -3.38 1.48 5.97
C SER A 50 -2.56 0.78 7.06
N LEU A 51 -2.05 -0.40 6.72
CA LEU A 51 -1.25 -1.24 7.60
C LEU A 51 -0.23 -2.02 6.78
N ARG A 52 1.02 -2.11 7.24
CA ARG A 52 2.00 -3.04 6.69
C ARG A 52 1.88 -4.38 7.40
N HIS A 53 1.86 -5.46 6.63
CA HIS A 53 1.81 -6.82 7.16
C HIS A 53 2.74 -7.73 6.35
N PRO A 54 3.16 -8.88 6.92
CA PRO A 54 3.94 -9.85 6.16
C PRO A 54 3.21 -10.35 4.93
N ALA A 55 3.90 -10.42 3.79
CA ALA A 55 3.34 -10.93 2.54
C ALA A 55 2.96 -12.41 2.62
N SER A 56 3.56 -13.16 3.56
CA SER A 56 3.29 -14.56 3.83
C SER A 56 1.98 -14.81 4.60
N TRP A 57 1.44 -13.77 5.27
CA TRP A 57 0.23 -13.93 6.08
C TRP A 57 -1.02 -13.99 5.21
N ARG A 58 -1.89 -14.95 5.50
CA ARG A 58 -3.21 -15.05 4.87
C ARG A 58 -4.11 -13.94 5.39
N THR A 59 -4.96 -13.41 4.52
CA THR A 59 -5.89 -12.34 4.91
C THR A 59 -7.34 -12.75 4.63
N ASP A 60 -8.26 -12.25 5.47
CA ASP A 60 -9.69 -12.41 5.36
C ASP A 60 -10.38 -11.13 5.84
N GLN A 61 -11.70 -10.98 5.59
CA GLN A 61 -12.45 -9.83 6.05
C GLN A 61 -13.89 -10.21 6.45
N ALA A 62 -14.46 -9.43 7.36
CA ALA A 62 -15.87 -9.51 7.74
C ALA A 62 -16.39 -8.10 8.06
N GLU A 63 -17.70 -7.98 8.10
CA GLU A 63 -18.40 -6.82 8.65
C GLU A 63 -19.46 -7.35 9.62
N GLN A 64 -19.46 -6.80 10.82
CA GLN A 64 -20.40 -7.19 11.87
C GLN A 64 -20.77 -5.98 12.71
N ASP A 65 -22.07 -5.74 12.93
CA ASP A 65 -22.61 -4.67 13.75
C ASP A 65 -22.10 -3.25 13.37
N GLY A 66 -21.90 -3.02 12.05
CA GLY A 66 -21.37 -1.75 11.53
C GLY A 66 -19.87 -1.54 11.80
N VAL A 67 -19.16 -2.56 12.25
CA VAL A 67 -17.71 -2.58 12.37
C VAL A 67 -17.14 -3.47 11.29
N TRP A 68 -16.22 -2.91 10.53
CA TRP A 68 -15.46 -3.64 9.54
C TRP A 68 -14.20 -4.23 10.15
N TYR A 69 -13.87 -5.49 9.79
CA TYR A 69 -12.73 -6.24 10.26
C TYR A 69 -11.89 -6.77 9.10
N ARG A 70 -10.57 -6.65 9.21
CA ARG A 70 -9.61 -7.32 8.34
C ARG A 70 -8.69 -8.18 9.19
N TYR A 71 -8.68 -9.46 8.90
CA TYR A 71 -7.86 -10.46 9.59
C TYR A 71 -6.57 -10.68 8.83
N PHE A 72 -5.47 -10.77 9.57
CA PHE A 72 -4.16 -11.16 9.10
C PHE A 72 -3.75 -12.37 9.93
N LEU A 73 -3.55 -13.51 9.28
CA LEU A 73 -3.35 -14.80 9.91
C LEU A 73 -1.95 -15.29 9.61
N ALA A 74 -1.11 -15.46 10.63
CA ALA A 74 0.22 -16.03 10.49
C ALA A 74 0.14 -17.44 9.85
N PRO A 75 1.15 -17.84 9.08
CA PRO A 75 1.22 -19.21 8.56
C PRO A 75 1.10 -20.24 9.71
N PRO A 76 0.39 -21.33 9.52
CA PRO A 76 0.29 -22.39 10.54
C PRO A 76 1.67 -23.02 10.80
N GLU A 77 1.97 -23.26 12.06
CA GLU A 77 3.20 -23.93 12.51
C GLU A 77 2.99 -25.45 12.64
N ASP A 78 1.73 -25.90 12.61
CA ASP A 78 1.36 -27.29 12.80
C ASP A 78 0.53 -27.88 11.65
N THR A 79 0.30 -29.18 11.70
CA THR A 79 -0.51 -29.92 10.73
C THR A 79 -2.02 -29.67 10.86
N GLN A 80 -2.47 -29.01 11.94
CA GLN A 80 -3.88 -28.68 12.17
C GLN A 80 -4.31 -27.42 11.41
N GLY A 81 -3.35 -26.69 10.82
CA GLY A 81 -3.61 -25.52 9.98
C GLY A 81 -4.13 -24.29 10.74
N ARG A 82 -4.02 -24.28 12.07
CA ARG A 82 -4.38 -23.12 12.89
C ARG A 82 -3.28 -22.08 12.83
N ALA A 83 -3.66 -20.83 12.61
CA ALA A 83 -2.73 -19.72 12.71
C ALA A 83 -2.31 -19.52 14.18
N PRO A 84 -1.00 -19.55 14.51
CA PRO A 84 -0.53 -19.39 15.88
C PRO A 84 -0.76 -17.98 16.42
N VAL A 85 -0.81 -17.00 15.51
CA VAL A 85 -1.08 -15.59 15.82
C VAL A 85 -2.01 -15.03 14.75
N SER A 86 -2.99 -14.24 15.16
CA SER A 86 -3.82 -13.43 14.28
C SER A 86 -3.76 -11.97 14.69
N VAL A 87 -3.82 -11.07 13.69
CA VAL A 87 -4.01 -9.64 13.88
C VAL A 87 -5.27 -9.21 13.16
N THR A 88 -6.12 -8.47 13.87
CA THR A 88 -7.36 -7.90 13.33
C THR A 88 -7.21 -6.39 13.27
N LEU A 89 -7.31 -5.82 12.08
CA LEU A 89 -7.53 -4.38 11.87
C LEU A 89 -9.04 -4.16 11.87
N MET A 90 -9.52 -3.20 12.66
CA MET A 90 -10.93 -2.88 12.77
C MET A 90 -11.17 -1.39 12.54
N ALA A 91 -12.32 -1.06 11.97
CA ALA A 91 -12.79 0.31 11.83
C ALA A 91 -14.31 0.36 11.88
N GLY A 92 -14.87 1.29 12.65
CA GLY A 92 -16.32 1.42 12.79
C GLY A 92 -16.74 2.67 13.52
N ALA A 93 -18.05 2.82 13.70
CA ALA A 93 -18.59 3.87 14.56
C ALA A 93 -18.30 3.57 16.04
N MET A 94 -18.07 4.60 16.83
CA MET A 94 -17.85 4.51 18.26
C MET A 94 -18.66 5.60 18.97
N ALA A 95 -19.65 5.17 19.75
CA ALA A 95 -20.52 6.06 20.50
C ALA A 95 -20.09 6.27 21.96
N VAL A 96 -19.06 5.54 22.40
CA VAL A 96 -18.57 5.55 23.78
C VAL A 96 -17.07 5.87 23.83
N PRO A 97 -16.52 6.29 24.98
CA PRO A 97 -15.07 6.47 25.14
C PRO A 97 -14.28 5.19 24.83
N VAL A 98 -13.02 5.33 24.44
CA VAL A 98 -12.11 4.23 24.05
C VAL A 98 -11.99 3.19 25.17
N GLU A 99 -11.93 3.64 26.42
CA GLU A 99 -11.81 2.79 27.61
C GLU A 99 -13.07 1.93 27.79
N GLU A 100 -14.22 2.50 27.53
CA GLU A 100 -15.51 1.79 27.60
C GLU A 100 -15.63 0.75 26.48
N TYR A 101 -15.23 1.16 25.26
CA TYR A 101 -15.21 0.27 24.11
C TYR A 101 -14.26 -0.92 24.35
N ALA A 102 -13.11 -0.70 25.02
CA ALA A 102 -12.14 -1.73 25.33
C ALA A 102 -12.62 -2.77 26.35
N LYS A 103 -13.60 -2.43 27.20
CA LYS A 103 -14.06 -3.34 28.27
C LYS A 103 -14.50 -4.71 27.76
N SER A 104 -15.12 -4.77 26.59
CA SER A 104 -15.54 -6.04 25.97
C SER A 104 -14.37 -6.95 25.62
N TYR A 105 -13.22 -6.37 25.24
CA TYR A 105 -11.99 -7.12 24.93
C TYR A 105 -11.22 -7.53 26.19
N LEU A 106 -11.34 -6.76 27.27
CA LEU A 106 -10.57 -6.97 28.49
C LEU A 106 -11.32 -7.86 29.51
N ALA A 107 -12.61 -8.11 29.30
CA ALA A 107 -13.43 -8.89 30.21
C ALA A 107 -12.88 -10.33 30.39
N GLY A 108 -12.65 -10.73 31.65
CA GLY A 108 -12.12 -12.05 31.99
C GLY A 108 -10.62 -12.25 31.74
N HIS A 109 -9.88 -11.18 31.40
CA HIS A 109 -8.45 -11.23 31.17
C HIS A 109 -7.65 -10.46 32.20
N THR A 110 -6.38 -10.84 32.38
CA THR A 110 -5.44 -10.14 33.26
C THR A 110 -4.69 -9.07 32.44
N VAL A 111 -4.91 -7.80 32.74
CA VAL A 111 -4.23 -6.68 32.07
C VAL A 111 -2.81 -6.55 32.64
N ALA A 112 -1.81 -6.70 31.78
CA ALA A 112 -0.41 -6.55 32.14
C ALA A 112 0.09 -5.10 31.99
N SER A 113 -0.39 -4.37 30.99
CA SER A 113 -0.07 -2.94 30.84
C SER A 113 -1.14 -2.20 30.05
N THR A 114 -1.24 -0.91 30.36
CA THR A 114 -2.08 0.06 29.64
C THR A 114 -1.22 1.30 29.39
N ARG A 115 -1.28 1.85 28.17
CA ARG A 115 -0.50 3.05 27.79
C ARG A 115 -1.34 3.97 26.93
N PRO A 116 -1.28 5.30 27.15
CA PRO A 116 -1.81 6.26 26.19
C PRO A 116 -1.01 6.16 24.90
N GLU A 117 -1.69 6.32 23.79
CA GLU A 117 -1.10 6.31 22.46
C GLU A 117 -1.56 7.53 21.68
N GLU A 118 -0.71 7.99 20.80
CA GLU A 118 -1.07 9.01 19.82
C GLU A 118 -0.50 8.61 18.46
N ARG A 119 -1.34 8.62 17.44
CA ARG A 119 -0.96 8.31 16.06
C ARG A 119 -1.41 9.44 15.14
N GLN A 120 -0.45 10.17 14.57
CA GLN A 120 -0.75 11.27 13.63
C GLN A 120 -1.71 12.34 14.23
N GLY A 121 -1.56 12.64 15.52
CA GLY A 121 -2.45 13.54 16.26
C GLY A 121 -3.83 12.94 16.58
N ILE A 122 -4.00 11.62 16.47
CA ILE A 122 -5.21 10.91 16.88
C ILE A 122 -4.94 10.26 18.23
N PRO A 123 -5.68 10.64 19.28
CA PRO A 123 -5.53 10.07 20.61
C PRO A 123 -6.06 8.63 20.63
N GLY A 124 -5.46 7.82 21.48
CA GLY A 124 -5.86 6.43 21.67
C GLY A 124 -5.23 5.82 22.89
N GLN A 125 -5.39 4.51 23.00
CA GLN A 125 -4.86 3.74 24.09
C GLN A 125 -4.47 2.33 23.65
N SER A 126 -3.43 1.78 24.27
CA SER A 126 -2.99 0.41 24.03
C SER A 126 -3.01 -0.42 25.32
N TRP A 127 -3.32 -1.70 25.17
CA TRP A 127 -3.34 -2.69 26.24
C TRP A 127 -2.56 -3.94 25.83
N VAL A 128 -1.85 -4.51 26.80
CA VAL A 128 -1.31 -5.86 26.74
C VAL A 128 -1.96 -6.67 27.86
N PHE A 129 -2.53 -7.80 27.52
CA PHE A 129 -3.25 -8.64 28.48
C PHE A 129 -3.14 -10.12 28.12
N ALA A 130 -3.52 -10.99 29.04
CA ALA A 130 -3.43 -12.43 28.90
C ALA A 130 -4.71 -13.11 29.40
N SER A 131 -4.97 -14.33 28.91
CA SER A 131 -5.99 -15.20 29.50
C SER A 131 -5.66 -15.49 30.98
N ALA A 132 -6.69 -15.83 31.78
CA ALA A 132 -6.50 -16.10 33.19
C ALA A 132 -5.51 -17.26 33.48
N ASP A 133 -5.40 -18.23 32.56
CA ASP A 133 -4.45 -19.34 32.63
C ASP A 133 -3.07 -19.01 32.03
N GLY A 134 -2.88 -17.80 31.51
CA GLY A 134 -1.62 -17.32 30.90
C GLY A 134 -1.25 -17.98 29.57
N LYS A 135 -2.07 -18.85 29.00
CA LYS A 135 -1.75 -19.57 27.75
C LYS A 135 -1.88 -18.71 26.53
N SER A 136 -2.79 -17.74 26.55
CA SER A 136 -3.01 -16.82 25.44
C SER A 136 -2.58 -15.40 25.81
N ARG A 137 -1.98 -14.70 24.86
CA ARG A 137 -1.57 -13.30 24.98
C ARG A 137 -2.26 -12.46 23.93
N TYR A 138 -2.57 -11.23 24.31
CA TYR A 138 -3.33 -10.28 23.51
C TYR A 138 -2.65 -8.91 23.52
N ARG A 139 -2.79 -8.20 22.42
CA ARG A 139 -2.44 -6.77 22.30
C ARG A 139 -3.61 -6.06 21.65
N LEU A 140 -4.02 -4.92 22.19
CA LEU A 140 -5.09 -4.09 21.66
C LEU A 140 -4.58 -2.65 21.53
N LEU A 141 -4.83 -2.01 20.41
CA LEU A 141 -4.67 -0.58 20.19
C LEU A 141 -6.00 -0.05 19.68
N LEU A 142 -6.53 1.00 20.28
CA LEU A 142 -7.71 1.71 19.82
C LEU A 142 -7.39 3.19 19.68
N LEU A 143 -7.75 3.77 18.54
CA LEU A 143 -7.62 5.17 18.20
C LEU A 143 -9.03 5.77 18.05
N ALA A 144 -9.29 6.92 18.68
CA ALA A 144 -10.59 7.62 18.61
C ALA A 144 -10.52 8.78 17.62
N LEU A 145 -11.32 8.75 16.58
CA LEU A 145 -11.36 9.79 15.55
C LEU A 145 -12.80 10.23 15.26
N GLY A 146 -13.24 11.32 15.90
CA GLY A 146 -14.51 11.99 15.53
C GLY A 146 -15.73 11.06 15.53
N GLY A 147 -15.96 10.28 16.59
CA GLY A 147 -17.06 9.32 16.66
C GLY A 147 -16.82 7.99 15.94
N ARG A 148 -15.58 7.74 15.53
CA ARG A 148 -15.11 6.46 14.94
C ARG A 148 -14.00 5.87 15.79
N VAL A 149 -13.89 4.55 15.73
CA VAL A 149 -12.75 3.80 16.23
C VAL A 149 -11.97 3.18 15.07
N VAL A 150 -10.64 3.24 15.17
CA VAL A 150 -9.73 2.42 14.37
C VAL A 150 -8.87 1.66 15.35
N GLY A 151 -8.71 0.36 15.17
CA GLY A 151 -7.98 -0.46 16.12
C GLY A 151 -7.21 -1.60 15.49
N LEU A 152 -6.22 -2.07 16.24
CA LEU A 152 -5.51 -3.32 15.99
C LEU A 152 -5.67 -4.22 17.21
N TYR A 153 -6.02 -5.47 16.96
CA TYR A 153 -6.14 -6.52 17.98
C TYR A 153 -5.31 -7.72 17.55
N ALA A 154 -4.31 -8.10 18.34
CA ALA A 154 -3.56 -9.32 18.13
C ALA A 154 -3.90 -10.33 19.21
N GLN A 155 -3.98 -11.59 18.82
CA GLN A 155 -4.21 -12.73 19.71
C GLN A 155 -3.45 -13.96 19.25
N GLY A 156 -3.05 -14.79 20.19
CA GLY A 156 -2.40 -16.06 19.91
C GLY A 156 -1.89 -16.75 21.18
N ASP A 157 -1.28 -17.90 21.01
CA ASP A 157 -0.56 -18.58 22.08
C ASP A 157 0.56 -17.69 22.61
N SER A 158 0.76 -17.63 23.93
CA SER A 158 1.72 -16.73 24.56
C SER A 158 3.12 -16.85 23.97
N ALA A 159 3.61 -18.08 23.74
CA ALA A 159 4.91 -18.32 23.13
C ALA A 159 4.98 -17.89 21.67
N ALA A 160 3.90 -18.07 20.89
CA ALA A 160 3.83 -17.64 19.51
C ALA A 160 3.80 -16.10 19.38
N VAL A 161 3.01 -15.42 20.22
CA VAL A 161 2.97 -13.94 20.28
C VAL A 161 4.34 -13.38 20.64
N GLU A 162 5.07 -14.00 21.56
CA GLU A 162 6.44 -13.60 21.94
C GLU A 162 7.40 -13.72 20.74
N ARG A 163 7.41 -14.87 20.06
CA ARG A 163 8.25 -15.08 18.86
C ARG A 163 7.95 -14.11 17.73
N GLN A 164 6.66 -13.77 17.56
CA GLN A 164 6.19 -12.86 16.51
C GLN A 164 6.25 -11.38 16.95
N SER A 165 6.76 -11.05 18.14
CA SER A 165 6.80 -9.67 18.65
C SER A 165 7.41 -8.67 17.66
N PRO A 166 8.54 -8.95 16.99
CA PRO A 166 9.11 -7.98 16.02
C PRO A 166 8.17 -7.71 14.83
N VAL A 167 7.45 -8.73 14.36
CA VAL A 167 6.46 -8.59 13.29
C VAL A 167 5.27 -7.77 13.77
N LEU A 168 4.77 -8.07 14.96
CA LEU A 168 3.67 -7.32 15.56
C LEU A 168 4.04 -5.86 15.79
N ASP A 169 5.26 -5.57 16.25
CA ASP A 169 5.74 -4.20 16.46
C ASP A 169 5.81 -3.42 15.14
N GLU A 170 6.28 -4.04 14.06
CA GLU A 170 6.25 -3.43 12.72
C GLU A 170 4.81 -3.17 12.26
N MET A 171 3.89 -4.12 12.45
CA MET A 171 2.48 -3.92 12.12
C MET A 171 1.89 -2.76 12.93
N TRP A 172 2.12 -2.73 14.26
CA TRP A 172 1.64 -1.65 15.14
C TRP A 172 2.16 -0.29 14.73
N SER A 173 3.48 -0.18 14.48
CA SER A 173 4.12 1.08 14.11
C SER A 173 3.67 1.59 12.75
N SER A 174 3.26 0.71 11.85
CA SER A 174 2.86 1.03 10.48
C SER A 174 1.40 1.39 10.32
N LEU A 175 0.56 1.22 11.36
CA LEU A 175 -0.84 1.63 11.31
C LEU A 175 -0.93 3.13 11.02
N THR A 176 -1.60 3.45 9.93
CA THR A 176 -1.84 4.83 9.48
C THR A 176 -3.33 5.04 9.29
N VAL A 177 -3.84 6.16 9.80
CA VAL A 177 -5.17 6.67 9.47
C VAL A 177 -4.99 7.82 8.50
N GLU A 178 -5.56 7.72 7.31
CA GLU A 178 -5.37 8.73 6.28
C GLU A 178 -6.01 10.06 6.68
N ARG A 179 -5.17 11.08 6.76
CA ARG A 179 -5.51 12.44 7.14
C ARG A 179 -5.04 13.38 6.03
N PRO A 180 -5.88 13.68 5.02
CA PRO A 180 -5.50 14.58 3.92
C PRO A 180 -5.02 15.96 4.38
N ASP A 181 -5.59 16.46 5.49
CA ASP A 181 -5.17 17.71 6.15
C ASP A 181 -3.76 17.64 6.77
N ARG A 182 -3.16 16.46 6.86
CA ARG A 182 -1.83 16.21 7.43
C ARG A 182 -0.82 15.71 6.41
N TYR A 183 -1.20 15.58 5.15
CA TYR A 183 -0.27 15.15 4.12
C TYR A 183 0.88 16.14 3.93
N PRO A 184 2.13 15.65 3.81
CA PRO A 184 3.24 16.48 3.36
C PRO A 184 2.92 17.17 2.03
N VAL A 185 3.20 18.47 1.95
CA VAL A 185 2.82 19.28 0.79
C VAL A 185 3.99 19.41 -0.17
N THR A 186 3.78 18.98 -1.41
CA THR A 186 4.67 19.26 -2.54
C THR A 186 4.19 20.54 -3.24
N THR A 187 5.10 21.49 -3.48
CA THR A 187 4.78 22.78 -4.09
C THR A 187 5.51 22.94 -5.42
N TRP A 188 4.79 23.40 -6.44
CA TRP A 188 5.30 23.80 -7.75
C TRP A 188 5.10 25.31 -7.92
N LYS A 189 6.13 26.07 -7.52
CA LYS A 189 6.06 27.56 -7.49
C LYS A 189 5.71 28.16 -8.84
N ASP A 190 6.34 27.67 -9.93
CA ASP A 190 6.11 28.13 -11.29
C ASP A 190 4.70 27.85 -11.80
N GLN A 191 4.03 26.86 -11.22
CA GLN A 191 2.65 26.51 -11.51
C GLN A 191 1.66 27.15 -10.53
N GLN A 192 2.14 27.83 -9.49
CA GLN A 192 1.33 28.34 -8.38
C GLN A 192 0.40 27.24 -7.81
N ALA A 193 0.94 26.07 -7.61
CA ALA A 193 0.18 24.90 -7.20
C ALA A 193 0.86 24.15 -6.06
N SER A 194 0.05 23.51 -5.23
CA SER A 194 0.55 22.57 -4.25
C SER A 194 -0.40 21.38 -4.09
N LEU A 195 0.16 20.23 -3.69
CA LEU A 195 -0.54 18.97 -3.53
C LEU A 195 -0.03 18.25 -2.30
N GLY A 196 -0.93 17.83 -1.43
CA GLY A 196 -0.63 16.93 -0.32
C GLY A 196 -0.55 15.49 -0.80
N LEU A 197 0.50 14.79 -0.40
CA LEU A 197 0.73 13.39 -0.71
C LEU A 197 1.00 12.61 0.57
N PRO A 198 0.49 11.37 0.72
CA PRO A 198 0.86 10.55 1.86
C PRO A 198 2.39 10.41 1.95
N ALA A 199 2.96 10.47 3.17
CA ALA A 199 4.41 10.42 3.38
C ALA A 199 5.08 9.15 2.83
N SER A 200 4.31 8.09 2.64
CA SER A 200 4.76 6.82 2.08
C SER A 200 4.91 6.82 0.55
N TRP A 201 4.39 7.84 -0.13
CA TRP A 201 4.53 7.98 -1.57
C TRP A 201 5.87 8.60 -1.93
N ARG A 202 6.46 8.17 -3.04
CA ARG A 202 7.75 8.68 -3.50
C ARG A 202 7.65 9.21 -4.92
N GLU A 203 8.29 10.34 -5.19
CA GLU A 203 8.49 10.84 -6.53
C GLU A 203 9.46 9.95 -7.30
N THR A 204 9.09 9.54 -8.51
CA THR A 204 9.89 8.68 -9.37
C THR A 204 10.41 9.41 -10.60
N ARG A 205 9.70 10.45 -11.05
CA ARG A 205 10.05 11.21 -12.24
C ARG A 205 9.51 12.63 -12.15
N ARG A 206 10.30 13.56 -12.63
CA ARG A 206 9.86 14.93 -12.89
C ARG A 206 10.41 15.39 -14.25
N PHE A 207 9.56 16.04 -15.02
CA PHE A 207 9.91 16.65 -16.30
C PHE A 207 9.30 18.04 -16.36
N SER A 208 10.06 19.02 -16.84
CA SER A 208 9.58 20.38 -17.10
C SER A 208 10.15 20.84 -18.44
N GLY A 209 9.28 21.23 -19.35
CA GLY A 209 9.69 21.72 -20.66
C GLY A 209 8.48 22.03 -21.54
N GLY A 210 8.63 22.98 -22.49
CA GLY A 210 7.56 23.32 -23.43
C GLY A 210 6.28 23.86 -22.80
N GLY A 211 6.36 24.48 -21.61
CA GLY A 211 5.17 24.96 -20.89
C GLY A 211 4.41 23.86 -20.11
N THR A 212 4.88 22.62 -20.17
CA THR A 212 4.29 21.48 -19.44
C THR A 212 5.19 21.06 -18.30
N LEU A 213 4.60 20.77 -17.14
CA LEU A 213 5.27 20.09 -16.04
C LEU A 213 4.56 18.75 -15.82
N LEU A 214 5.33 17.68 -15.72
CA LEU A 214 4.89 16.35 -15.35
C LEU A 214 5.66 15.89 -14.12
N ALA A 215 4.96 15.48 -13.05
CA ALA A 215 5.54 14.79 -11.90
C ALA A 215 4.84 13.44 -11.70
N GLN A 216 5.61 12.40 -11.42
CA GLN A 216 5.10 11.06 -11.20
C GLN A 216 5.49 10.55 -9.82
N PHE A 217 4.54 9.95 -9.14
CA PHE A 217 4.67 9.39 -7.81
C PHE A 217 4.20 7.94 -7.82
N VAL A 218 4.75 7.16 -6.92
CA VAL A 218 4.38 5.74 -6.76
C VAL A 218 4.09 5.45 -5.30
N SER A 219 3.04 4.66 -5.06
CA SER A 219 2.64 4.19 -3.74
C SER A 219 3.63 3.18 -3.17
N PRO A 220 3.57 2.88 -1.85
CA PRO A 220 4.13 1.65 -1.31
C PRO A 220 3.62 0.42 -2.08
N ALA A 221 4.33 -0.71 -1.92
CA ALA A 221 3.88 -1.98 -2.47
C ALA A 221 2.56 -2.40 -1.82
N LEU A 222 1.50 -2.54 -2.63
CA LEU A 222 0.17 -2.93 -2.20
C LEU A 222 0.00 -4.45 -2.31
N ALA A 223 -0.56 -5.06 -1.28
CA ALA A 223 -0.92 -6.47 -1.32
C ALA A 223 -2.07 -6.70 -2.30
N VAL A 224 -2.01 -7.80 -3.05
CA VAL A 224 -3.10 -8.30 -3.87
C VAL A 224 -3.89 -9.34 -3.07
N ASP A 225 -5.22 -9.25 -3.08
CA ASP A 225 -6.09 -10.08 -2.23
C ASP A 225 -5.96 -11.59 -2.49
N LYS A 226 -5.56 -11.98 -3.68
CA LYS A 226 -5.39 -13.39 -4.07
C LYS A 226 -3.95 -13.63 -4.49
N GLY A 227 -3.06 -13.87 -3.53
CA GLY A 227 -1.69 -14.29 -3.82
C GLY A 227 -0.61 -13.47 -3.14
N ARG A 228 0.66 -13.90 -3.35
CA ARG A 228 1.87 -13.24 -2.82
C ARG A 228 2.36 -12.08 -3.69
N GLN A 229 1.58 -11.67 -4.67
CA GLN A 229 1.96 -10.60 -5.57
C GLN A 229 1.72 -9.24 -4.93
N THR A 230 2.61 -8.32 -5.24
CA THR A 230 2.46 -6.91 -4.88
C THR A 230 2.41 -6.06 -6.14
N VAL A 231 1.67 -4.98 -6.06
CA VAL A 231 1.57 -3.98 -7.12
C VAL A 231 1.72 -2.60 -6.52
N HIS A 232 2.00 -1.63 -7.36
CA HIS A 232 2.01 -0.23 -6.97
C HIS A 232 0.88 0.50 -7.67
N ALA A 233 0.28 1.46 -6.98
CA ALA A 233 -0.48 2.49 -7.64
C ALA A 233 0.46 3.62 -8.07
N SER A 234 0.15 4.30 -9.16
CA SER A 234 0.88 5.47 -9.64
C SER A 234 -0.01 6.70 -9.66
N LEU A 235 0.60 7.86 -9.48
CA LEU A 235 -0.03 9.16 -9.65
C LEU A 235 0.82 10.01 -10.58
N SER A 236 0.22 10.50 -11.65
CA SER A 236 0.82 11.50 -12.53
C SER A 236 0.13 12.84 -12.36
N VAL A 237 0.90 13.88 -12.10
CA VAL A 237 0.43 15.26 -12.00
C VAL A 237 0.95 16.00 -13.23
N THR A 238 0.04 16.55 -14.03
CA THR A 238 0.41 17.29 -15.25
C THR A 238 -0.15 18.70 -15.17
N PHE A 239 0.70 19.70 -15.41
CA PHE A 239 0.30 21.10 -15.60
C PHE A 239 0.60 21.50 -17.03
N GLU A 240 -0.36 22.15 -17.67
CA GLU A 240 -0.27 22.59 -19.06
C GLU A 240 -1.11 23.85 -19.31
N ALA A 241 -0.93 24.50 -20.45
CA ALA A 241 -1.76 25.63 -20.84
C ALA A 241 -3.18 25.19 -21.18
N VAL A 242 -4.17 25.97 -20.80
CA VAL A 242 -5.55 25.82 -21.29
C VAL A 242 -5.62 26.41 -22.70
N PRO A 243 -6.45 25.83 -23.61
CA PRO A 243 -6.69 26.45 -24.91
C PRO A 243 -7.08 27.93 -24.79
N GLU A 244 -6.62 28.77 -25.74
CA GLU A 244 -6.83 30.20 -25.70
C GLU A 244 -8.32 30.57 -25.60
N GLY A 245 -8.66 31.47 -24.68
CA GLY A 245 -10.05 31.86 -24.39
C GLY A 245 -10.89 30.79 -23.70
N GLY A 246 -10.31 29.61 -23.39
CA GLY A 246 -11.02 28.50 -22.79
C GLY A 246 -10.96 28.49 -21.26
N GLY A 247 -11.92 27.78 -20.67
CA GLY A 247 -12.01 27.46 -19.24
C GLY A 247 -11.78 25.97 -18.96
N LEU A 248 -12.44 25.48 -17.92
CA LEU A 248 -12.37 24.07 -17.51
C LEU A 248 -12.87 23.14 -18.62
N ASP A 249 -13.98 23.48 -19.28
CA ASP A 249 -14.58 22.62 -20.31
C ASP A 249 -13.63 22.46 -21.52
N ALA A 250 -13.07 23.57 -22.01
CA ALA A 250 -12.11 23.54 -23.11
C ALA A 250 -10.83 22.77 -22.73
N TYR A 251 -10.38 22.91 -21.49
CA TYR A 251 -9.25 22.09 -20.99
C TYR A 251 -9.60 20.61 -20.93
N TYR A 252 -10.76 20.28 -20.38
CA TYR A 252 -11.24 18.92 -20.27
C TYR A 252 -11.34 18.23 -21.64
N ASP A 253 -12.00 18.88 -22.60
CA ASP A 253 -12.15 18.37 -23.96
C ASP A 253 -10.80 18.16 -24.65
N ALA A 254 -9.89 19.15 -24.55
CA ALA A 254 -8.56 19.04 -25.11
C ALA A 254 -7.73 17.92 -24.45
N ALA A 255 -7.80 17.79 -23.13
CA ALA A 255 -7.09 16.74 -22.39
C ALA A 255 -7.66 15.36 -22.68
N ARG A 256 -8.99 15.24 -22.81
CA ARG A 256 -9.68 14.00 -23.14
C ARG A 256 -9.41 13.59 -24.60
N GLY A 257 -9.40 14.53 -25.54
CA GLY A 257 -9.11 14.26 -26.94
C GLY A 257 -7.69 13.71 -27.19
N ARG A 258 -6.78 13.90 -26.23
CA ARG A 258 -5.41 13.33 -26.28
C ARG A 258 -5.30 11.94 -25.68
N LEU A 259 -6.38 11.38 -25.10
CA LEU A 259 -6.37 10.00 -24.60
C LEU A 259 -6.22 9.02 -25.76
N GLY A 260 -5.35 8.04 -25.58
CA GLY A 260 -5.19 6.96 -26.56
C GLY A 260 -6.45 6.10 -26.66
N GLN A 261 -6.60 5.37 -27.77
CA GLN A 261 -7.74 4.50 -28.03
C GLN A 261 -7.90 3.33 -27.02
N ASN A 262 -6.86 3.06 -26.27
CA ASN A 262 -6.85 2.01 -25.23
C ASN A 262 -7.54 2.43 -23.92
N PHE A 263 -7.98 3.69 -23.80
CA PHE A 263 -8.70 4.18 -22.62
C PHE A 263 -10.21 4.18 -22.89
N GLN A 264 -10.94 3.39 -22.14
CA GLN A 264 -12.39 3.36 -22.14
C GLN A 264 -12.93 4.08 -20.91
N VAL A 265 -13.60 5.23 -21.09
CA VAL A 265 -14.26 5.94 -19.98
C VAL A 265 -15.45 5.11 -19.52
N THR A 266 -15.43 4.72 -18.24
CA THR A 266 -16.49 3.92 -17.60
C THR A 266 -17.39 4.75 -16.69
N ASN A 267 -16.89 5.90 -16.20
CA ASN A 267 -17.66 6.84 -15.40
C ASN A 267 -17.13 8.25 -15.61
N HIS A 268 -18.02 9.24 -15.53
CA HIS A 268 -17.74 10.67 -15.55
C HIS A 268 -18.57 11.38 -14.50
N SER A 269 -17.97 12.30 -13.73
CA SER A 269 -18.69 13.09 -12.74
C SER A 269 -17.96 14.41 -12.43
N SER A 270 -18.62 15.30 -11.70
CA SER A 270 -18.00 16.48 -11.16
C SER A 270 -17.22 16.15 -9.88
N PHE A 271 -16.13 16.85 -9.65
CA PHE A 271 -15.33 16.76 -8.43
C PHE A 271 -14.86 18.18 -8.02
N LYS A 272 -15.42 18.72 -6.93
CA LYS A 272 -15.16 20.12 -6.53
C LYS A 272 -15.42 21.08 -7.72
N ASN A 273 -14.41 21.88 -8.08
CA ASN A 273 -14.44 22.81 -9.22
C ASN A 273 -13.80 22.20 -10.48
N GLY A 274 -13.93 20.92 -10.68
CA GLY A 274 -13.33 20.16 -11.77
C GLY A 274 -14.17 18.97 -12.19
N TYR A 275 -13.60 18.16 -13.07
CA TYR A 275 -14.18 16.91 -13.53
C TYR A 275 -13.34 15.72 -13.09
N VAL A 276 -13.95 14.55 -13.03
CA VAL A 276 -13.28 13.28 -12.83
C VAL A 276 -13.83 12.22 -13.76
N ASP A 277 -12.92 11.54 -14.46
CA ASP A 277 -13.18 10.34 -15.24
C ASP A 277 -12.62 9.12 -14.54
N VAL A 278 -13.37 8.01 -14.59
CA VAL A 278 -12.82 6.68 -14.32
C VAL A 278 -12.74 5.96 -15.66
N MET A 279 -11.56 5.47 -15.98
CA MET A 279 -11.26 4.84 -17.24
C MET A 279 -10.70 3.45 -17.02
N ARG A 280 -11.05 2.52 -17.89
CA ARG A 280 -10.44 1.20 -17.99
C ARG A 280 -9.38 1.23 -19.09
N THR A 281 -8.23 0.67 -18.80
CA THR A 281 -7.18 0.42 -19.81
C THR A 281 -6.73 -1.03 -19.73
N GLU A 282 -6.44 -1.61 -20.88
CA GLU A 282 -6.01 -2.99 -20.98
C GLU A 282 -4.70 -3.08 -21.75
N THR A 283 -3.77 -3.80 -21.19
CA THR A 283 -2.50 -4.16 -21.82
C THR A 283 -2.39 -5.69 -21.88
N PRO A 284 -1.51 -6.27 -22.69
CA PRO A 284 -1.30 -7.72 -22.70
C PRO A 284 -0.93 -8.32 -21.35
N LEU A 285 -0.45 -7.48 -20.40
CA LEU A 285 0.04 -7.93 -19.09
C LEU A 285 -0.97 -7.72 -17.95
N ALA A 286 -1.86 -6.74 -18.07
CA ALA A 286 -2.79 -6.42 -16.99
C ALA A 286 -3.93 -5.50 -17.45
N VAL A 287 -5.04 -5.58 -16.72
CA VAL A 287 -6.11 -4.58 -16.73
C VAL A 287 -5.86 -3.61 -15.60
N SER A 288 -5.88 -2.32 -15.91
CA SER A 288 -5.76 -1.22 -14.96
C SER A 288 -6.96 -0.31 -15.05
N PHE A 289 -7.25 0.38 -13.95
CA PHE A 289 -8.17 1.51 -13.93
C PHE A 289 -7.42 2.79 -13.63
N VAL A 290 -7.83 3.86 -14.32
CA VAL A 290 -7.31 5.21 -14.14
C VAL A 290 -8.43 6.12 -13.66
N LYS A 291 -8.20 6.79 -12.53
CA LYS A 291 -9.06 7.86 -12.04
C LYS A 291 -8.37 9.17 -12.30
N ARG A 292 -8.92 9.98 -13.20
CA ARG A 292 -8.29 11.21 -13.65
C ARG A 292 -9.15 12.42 -13.35
N PHE A 293 -8.57 13.35 -12.61
CA PHE A 293 -9.18 14.62 -12.25
C PHE A 293 -8.67 15.71 -13.17
N TYR A 294 -9.52 16.68 -13.50
CA TYR A 294 -9.23 17.80 -14.37
C TYR A 294 -9.62 19.09 -13.67
N PHE A 295 -8.69 20.02 -13.60
CA PHE A 295 -8.89 21.33 -13.02
C PHE A 295 -8.34 22.39 -13.96
N ALA A 296 -8.98 23.55 -14.04
CA ALA A 296 -8.46 24.67 -14.80
C ALA A 296 -8.67 25.97 -14.03
N ARG A 297 -7.67 26.85 -14.07
CA ARG A 297 -7.74 28.18 -13.46
C ARG A 297 -6.73 29.13 -14.11
N LYS A 298 -7.18 30.38 -14.41
CA LYS A 298 -6.32 31.45 -14.93
C LYS A 298 -5.45 31.01 -16.13
N GLY A 299 -6.04 30.33 -17.12
CA GLY A 299 -5.35 29.90 -18.34
C GLY A 299 -4.41 28.69 -18.16
N ARG A 300 -4.41 28.06 -16.98
CA ARG A 300 -3.66 26.83 -16.71
C ARG A 300 -4.58 25.67 -16.40
N GLY A 301 -4.25 24.51 -16.92
CA GLY A 301 -4.88 23.25 -16.64
C GLY A 301 -3.99 22.38 -15.74
N CYS A 302 -4.62 21.60 -14.89
CA CYS A 302 -3.98 20.56 -14.07
C CYS A 302 -4.75 19.27 -14.19
N SER A 303 -4.10 18.17 -14.49
CA SER A 303 -4.68 16.85 -14.38
C SER A 303 -3.91 15.98 -13.38
N LEU A 304 -4.66 15.25 -12.56
CA LEU A 304 -4.15 14.22 -11.65
C LEU A 304 -4.64 12.88 -12.17
N SER A 305 -3.75 12.00 -12.59
CA SER A 305 -4.08 10.66 -13.09
C SER A 305 -3.56 9.61 -12.11
N PHE A 306 -4.46 9.01 -11.36
CA PHE A 306 -4.20 7.89 -10.47
C PHE A 306 -4.47 6.60 -11.20
N GLU A 307 -3.50 5.72 -11.28
CA GLU A 307 -3.63 4.41 -11.91
C GLU A 307 -3.34 3.29 -10.91
N ALA A 308 -4.17 2.27 -10.96
CA ALA A 308 -3.94 1.04 -10.22
C ALA A 308 -4.51 -0.15 -10.99
N ARG A 309 -3.92 -1.33 -10.75
CA ARG A 309 -4.40 -2.58 -11.33
C ARG A 309 -5.81 -2.89 -10.81
N GLU A 310 -6.63 -3.55 -11.63
CA GLU A 310 -8.06 -3.83 -11.39
C GLU A 310 -8.36 -4.40 -10.00
N ASP A 311 -7.53 -5.32 -9.52
CA ASP A 311 -7.75 -6.02 -8.25
C ASP A 311 -7.46 -5.18 -6.98
N VAL A 312 -6.73 -4.08 -7.11
CA VAL A 312 -6.48 -3.15 -5.99
C VAL A 312 -7.18 -1.79 -6.16
N PHE A 313 -7.61 -1.46 -7.38
CA PHE A 313 -8.22 -0.17 -7.69
C PHE A 313 -9.45 0.15 -6.82
N PRO A 314 -10.40 -0.76 -6.57
CA PRO A 314 -11.60 -0.43 -5.78
C PRO A 314 -11.26 0.17 -4.41
N ARG A 315 -10.30 -0.42 -3.70
CA ARG A 315 -9.89 0.05 -2.38
C ARG A 315 -8.86 1.19 -2.43
N ALA A 316 -7.99 1.24 -3.45
CA ALA A 316 -6.94 2.24 -3.57
C ALA A 316 -7.43 3.55 -4.21
N SER A 317 -8.53 3.55 -4.97
CA SER A 317 -9.04 4.72 -5.69
C SER A 317 -9.42 5.89 -4.77
N ARG A 318 -9.71 5.62 -3.48
CA ARG A 318 -9.96 6.66 -2.47
C ARG A 318 -8.71 7.48 -2.15
N TRP A 319 -7.51 6.93 -2.30
CA TRP A 319 -6.30 7.76 -2.23
C TRP A 319 -6.32 8.87 -3.28
N ALA A 320 -6.79 8.57 -4.48
CA ALA A 320 -6.93 9.59 -5.52
C ALA A 320 -7.85 10.73 -5.07
N ASP A 321 -9.00 10.41 -4.43
CA ASP A 321 -9.92 11.42 -3.89
C ASP A 321 -9.27 12.23 -2.78
N TYR A 322 -8.59 11.58 -1.83
CA TYR A 322 -7.90 12.25 -0.74
C TYR A 322 -6.80 13.16 -1.26
N ILE A 323 -5.95 12.69 -2.16
CA ILE A 323 -4.87 13.48 -2.75
C ILE A 323 -5.45 14.65 -3.56
N ALA A 324 -6.41 14.39 -4.47
CA ALA A 324 -7.05 15.44 -5.25
C ALA A 324 -7.76 16.48 -4.38
N SER A 325 -8.25 16.07 -3.19
CA SER A 325 -8.87 16.99 -2.26
C SER A 325 -7.91 18.02 -1.67
N THR A 326 -6.61 17.76 -1.66
CA THR A 326 -5.57 18.65 -1.13
C THR A 326 -4.99 19.60 -2.17
N LEU A 327 -5.35 19.41 -3.46
CA LEU A 327 -4.84 20.27 -4.51
C LEU A 327 -5.26 21.71 -4.27
N THR A 328 -4.27 22.59 -4.16
CA THR A 328 -4.44 24.04 -4.25
C THR A 328 -3.82 24.52 -5.56
N PHE A 329 -4.54 25.38 -6.29
CA PHE A 329 -4.14 25.78 -7.62
C PHE A 329 -4.54 27.24 -7.85
N GLY A 330 -3.55 28.10 -8.01
CA GLY A 330 -3.75 29.45 -8.53
C GLY A 330 -3.83 30.62 -7.56
N ASP A 331 -3.52 30.52 -6.27
CA ASP A 331 -3.19 31.65 -5.40
C ASP A 331 -2.16 31.23 -4.35
N ALA A 332 -0.89 31.51 -4.61
CA ALA A 332 0.13 31.48 -3.57
C ALA A 332 0.14 32.79 -2.76
N GLY A 333 -1.03 33.16 -2.23
CA GLY A 333 -1.11 34.44 -1.56
C GLY A 333 -2.24 34.58 -0.56
N THR A 334 -2.45 33.59 0.30
CA THR A 334 -3.03 33.76 1.65
C THR A 334 -3.00 32.38 2.33
N ALA A 335 -1.81 31.92 2.69
CA ALA A 335 -1.72 31.06 3.86
C ALA A 335 -2.08 31.99 5.04
N SER A 336 -3.30 31.93 5.52
CA SER A 336 -3.66 32.58 6.79
C SER A 336 -2.73 32.03 7.86
N LYS A 337 -2.04 32.95 8.50
CA LYS A 337 -1.25 32.76 9.72
C LYS A 337 -2.10 32.16 10.84
#